data_057bb69ae52de4381d776e808a064ae7
#
_entry.id   057bb69ae52de4381d776e808a064ae7
#
_cell.length_a   1.000
_cell.length_b   1.000
_cell.length_c   1.000
_cell.angle_alpha   90.00
_cell.angle_beta   90.00
_cell.angle_gamma   90.00
#
_symmetry.space_group_name_H-M   'P 1'
#
loop_
_entity.id
_entity.type
_entity.pdbx_description
1 polymer ?
#
loop_
_entity_poly.entity_id
_entity_poly.type
_entity_poly.pdbx_seq_one_letter_code
_entity_poly.pdbx_strand_id
1 'polypeptide(L)'
;LIPISGTQATIPLRDIATIRRAYEEPINNPAYYNGHQSIVLSVFILRGVDAVEFGRRLQQEVQEIEDSLPWGYELDFATYQPELIKKAVSGMVLNVAESVAIVLVVVMLLLGLRTGLIVGSFIPLVMLFGILTMYALGIDMERMSLATMIIALGMFVDNAIVVSDDIKVNMETGMARKEAVLKTGNSLSVPLLTSTLTTVFAFGPILLQIGSTGDYTSSLGSVMIILLMGSWFFSMFSSTSMCYWFLKPKPATGGDKQQQSDPYQGKFYGIYRWILKFSLRFRFLVLVFAGGAFAVAIYAATFIPTAFFPSGDRNQYLIYLDLPAGTRIEETDRTVRKLSAWLQDKEKNPEITGTIAYVGNGGPRFFLSLAPMDPDPFLAFLIINTETNKEVDEMVARTSQYILENLPNARGRVKSMWLGATETGLMQVRLSGPDTGVLKEQAEKLMAALRKIPGTVDIKQDWNNRIFTARADVDQARARRVGVTSMDVADSLDFFVDG
;
A
#
# COMPACT_ATOMS: atom_id res chain seq x y z
N LEU A 1 -26.49 30.03 -40.59
CA LEU A 1 -27.72 30.51 -41.20
C LEU A 1 -28.91 29.99 -40.42
N ILE A 2 -29.77 30.86 -39.95
CA ILE A 2 -30.97 30.50 -39.20
C ILE A 2 -32.18 30.71 -40.15
N PRO A 3 -33.02 29.69 -40.33
CA PRO A 3 -34.24 29.84 -41.14
C PRO A 3 -35.24 30.74 -40.42
N ILE A 4 -35.85 31.66 -41.14
CA ILE A 4 -36.94 32.49 -40.62
C ILE A 4 -38.24 31.71 -40.74
N SER A 5 -38.92 31.48 -39.59
CA SER A 5 -40.20 30.75 -39.56
C SER A 5 -41.23 31.39 -40.50
N GLY A 6 -41.82 30.59 -41.36
CA GLY A 6 -42.84 31.06 -42.34
C GLY A 6 -42.28 31.65 -43.65
N THR A 7 -40.95 31.65 -43.86
CA THR A 7 -40.34 32.12 -45.11
C THR A 7 -39.24 31.15 -45.55
N GLN A 8 -38.82 31.22 -46.84
CA GLN A 8 -37.64 30.51 -47.33
C GLN A 8 -36.32 31.29 -47.11
N ALA A 9 -36.39 32.40 -46.39
CA ALA A 9 -35.21 33.26 -46.16
C ALA A 9 -34.43 32.76 -44.94
N THR A 10 -33.09 32.91 -44.99
CA THR A 10 -32.19 32.62 -43.89
C THR A 10 -31.42 33.87 -43.51
N ILE A 11 -31.21 34.07 -42.21
CA ILE A 11 -30.35 35.14 -41.68
C ILE A 11 -29.05 34.54 -41.17
N PRO A 12 -27.87 35.13 -41.48
CA PRO A 12 -26.62 34.73 -40.85
C PRO A 12 -26.67 34.95 -39.32
N LEU A 13 -26.25 33.96 -38.53
CA LEU A 13 -26.24 34.08 -37.07
C LEU A 13 -25.47 35.30 -36.58
N ARG A 14 -24.38 35.68 -37.26
CA ARG A 14 -23.59 36.90 -36.95
C ARG A 14 -24.34 38.22 -36.99
N ASP A 15 -25.48 38.25 -37.71
CA ASP A 15 -26.27 39.50 -37.90
C ASP A 15 -27.26 39.72 -36.74
N ILE A 16 -27.53 38.63 -35.94
CA ILE A 16 -28.45 38.64 -34.82
C ILE A 16 -27.78 38.29 -33.49
N ALA A 17 -26.59 37.77 -33.51
CA ALA A 17 -25.87 37.33 -32.29
C ALA A 17 -24.34 37.64 -32.41
N THR A 18 -23.75 38.03 -31.31
CA THR A 18 -22.30 38.17 -31.19
C THR A 18 -21.70 36.84 -30.72
N ILE A 19 -20.99 36.16 -31.60
CA ILE A 19 -20.34 34.89 -31.29
C ILE A 19 -18.97 35.22 -30.65
N ARG A 20 -18.80 34.83 -29.39
CA ARG A 20 -17.53 34.91 -28.65
C ARG A 20 -17.07 33.51 -28.29
N ARG A 21 -15.76 33.30 -28.37
CA ARG A 21 -15.15 32.13 -27.75
C ARG A 21 -14.95 32.47 -26.28
N ALA A 22 -15.61 31.73 -25.39
CA ALA A 22 -15.52 31.91 -23.95
C ALA A 22 -15.34 30.56 -23.28
N TYR A 23 -15.03 30.58 -22.01
CA TYR A 23 -15.12 29.39 -21.18
C TYR A 23 -16.58 29.15 -20.80
N GLU A 24 -16.90 27.89 -20.49
CA GLU A 24 -18.19 27.48 -19.96
C GLU A 24 -18.41 28.11 -18.58
N GLU A 25 -19.55 28.75 -18.39
CA GLU A 25 -19.97 29.34 -17.12
C GLU A 25 -21.33 28.79 -16.73
N PRO A 26 -21.47 28.26 -15.47
CA PRO A 26 -20.45 28.12 -14.44
C PRO A 26 -19.40 27.06 -14.77
N ILE A 27 -18.18 27.19 -14.21
CA ILE A 27 -17.12 26.19 -14.37
C ILE A 27 -17.57 24.88 -13.70
N ASN A 28 -17.72 23.83 -14.49
CA ASN A 28 -18.29 22.57 -14.01
C ASN A 28 -17.35 21.72 -13.14
N ASN A 29 -16.02 21.85 -13.31
CA ASN A 29 -15.04 21.05 -12.64
C ASN A 29 -13.79 21.85 -12.26
N PRO A 30 -13.88 22.86 -11.38
CA PRO A 30 -12.70 23.63 -10.99
C PRO A 30 -11.75 22.77 -10.15
N ALA A 31 -10.46 22.91 -10.39
CA ALA A 31 -9.40 22.28 -9.60
C ALA A 31 -8.48 23.33 -9.02
N TYR A 32 -7.94 23.05 -7.83
CA TYR A 32 -7.04 23.95 -7.12
C TYR A 32 -5.80 23.21 -6.67
N TYR A 33 -4.66 23.84 -6.86
CA TYR A 33 -3.39 23.43 -6.28
C TYR A 33 -2.89 24.53 -5.36
N ASN A 34 -2.66 24.22 -4.11
CA ASN A 34 -2.28 25.17 -3.07
C ASN A 34 -3.15 26.46 -3.08
N GLY A 35 -4.48 26.29 -3.23
CA GLY A 35 -5.47 27.36 -3.25
C GLY A 35 -5.55 28.17 -4.55
N HIS A 36 -4.64 27.95 -5.49
CA HIS A 36 -4.66 28.58 -6.80
C HIS A 36 -5.42 27.70 -7.79
N GLN A 37 -6.28 28.33 -8.59
CA GLN A 37 -6.99 27.64 -9.66
C GLN A 37 -5.98 27.10 -10.67
N SER A 38 -6.08 25.81 -10.97
CA SER A 38 -5.06 25.09 -11.74
C SER A 38 -5.69 24.11 -12.72
N ILE A 39 -4.97 23.80 -13.80
CA ILE A 39 -5.32 22.71 -14.71
C ILE A 39 -4.53 21.50 -14.28
N VAL A 40 -5.20 20.40 -14.03
CA VAL A 40 -4.57 19.14 -13.61
C VAL A 40 -4.44 18.21 -14.81
N LEU A 41 -3.21 17.83 -15.13
CA LEU A 41 -2.88 16.84 -16.15
C LEU A 41 -2.57 15.50 -15.48
N SER A 42 -3.28 14.44 -15.87
CA SER A 42 -3.06 13.10 -15.36
C SER A 42 -2.33 12.25 -16.40
N VAL A 43 -1.18 11.73 -16.03
CA VAL A 43 -0.37 10.86 -16.89
C VAL A 43 -0.38 9.44 -16.33
N PHE A 44 -0.80 8.47 -17.15
CA PHE A 44 -0.86 7.06 -16.78
C PHE A 44 0.25 6.29 -17.50
N ILE A 45 0.92 5.41 -16.74
CA ILE A 45 1.99 4.56 -17.26
C ILE A 45 1.39 3.25 -17.78
N LEU A 46 1.81 2.81 -18.95
CA LEU A 46 1.43 1.52 -19.51
C LEU A 46 2.00 0.37 -18.65
N ARG A 47 1.27 -0.73 -18.57
CA ARG A 47 1.71 -1.93 -17.85
C ARG A 47 3.02 -2.46 -18.47
N GLY A 48 3.99 -2.81 -17.62
CA GLY A 48 5.29 -3.33 -18.03
C GLY A 48 6.36 -2.28 -18.35
N VAL A 49 6.03 -0.99 -18.23
CA VAL A 49 7.03 0.09 -18.34
C VAL A 49 7.64 0.37 -16.97
N ASP A 50 8.96 0.56 -16.93
CA ASP A 50 9.66 0.98 -15.70
C ASP A 50 9.20 2.38 -15.27
N ALA A 51 8.52 2.43 -14.14
CA ALA A 51 7.93 3.65 -13.60
C ALA A 51 8.99 4.69 -13.19
N VAL A 52 10.16 4.27 -12.74
CA VAL A 52 11.23 5.17 -12.29
C VAL A 52 11.90 5.84 -13.48
N GLU A 53 12.23 5.05 -14.51
CA GLU A 53 12.84 5.58 -15.73
C GLU A 53 11.85 6.45 -16.53
N PHE A 54 10.58 6.04 -16.60
CA PHE A 54 9.53 6.86 -17.20
C PHE A 54 9.39 8.20 -16.46
N GLY A 55 9.36 8.16 -15.12
CA GLY A 55 9.27 9.37 -14.32
C GLY A 55 10.45 10.33 -14.55
N ARG A 56 11.65 9.79 -14.66
CA ARG A 56 12.84 10.61 -14.95
C ARG A 56 12.72 11.36 -16.29
N ARG A 57 12.23 10.67 -17.33
CA ARG A 57 11.97 11.29 -18.64
C ARG A 57 10.85 12.31 -18.57
N LEU A 58 9.75 11.98 -17.89
CA LEU A 58 8.65 12.92 -17.70
C LEU A 58 9.11 14.20 -16.98
N GLN A 59 9.94 14.07 -15.95
CA GLN A 59 10.47 15.22 -15.23
C GLN A 59 11.34 16.11 -16.13
N GLN A 60 12.13 15.52 -17.03
CA GLN A 60 12.92 16.27 -18.01
C GLN A 60 12.03 17.06 -18.98
N GLU A 61 11.02 16.40 -19.56
CA GLU A 61 10.07 17.04 -20.47
C GLU A 61 9.27 18.17 -19.77
N VAL A 62 8.83 17.93 -18.52
CA VAL A 62 8.13 18.95 -17.73
C VAL A 62 9.03 20.15 -17.49
N GLN A 63 10.31 19.97 -17.19
CA GLN A 63 11.26 21.04 -16.99
C GLN A 63 11.49 21.85 -18.29
N GLU A 64 11.62 21.18 -19.44
CA GLU A 64 11.76 21.84 -20.74
C GLU A 64 10.52 22.68 -21.09
N ILE A 65 9.33 22.16 -20.75
CA ILE A 65 8.06 22.89 -20.94
C ILE A 65 8.01 24.08 -19.99
N GLU A 66 8.34 23.91 -18.71
CA GLU A 66 8.35 24.97 -17.70
C GLU A 66 9.24 26.14 -18.11
N ASP A 67 10.45 25.83 -18.61
CA ASP A 67 11.38 26.85 -19.12
C ASP A 67 10.82 27.66 -20.32
N SER A 68 9.83 27.09 -21.02
CA SER A 68 9.16 27.72 -22.16
C SER A 68 7.89 28.49 -21.80
N LEU A 69 7.39 28.36 -20.55
CA LEU A 69 6.16 29.02 -20.12
C LEU A 69 6.31 30.53 -20.00
N PRO A 70 5.24 31.29 -20.25
CA PRO A 70 5.19 32.70 -19.96
C PRO A 70 5.37 32.98 -18.47
N TRP A 71 5.89 34.15 -18.13
CA TRP A 71 6.04 34.60 -16.76
C TRP A 71 4.70 34.55 -15.99
N GLY A 72 4.75 33.97 -14.77
CA GLY A 72 3.59 33.82 -13.89
C GLY A 72 2.85 32.48 -14.02
N TYR A 73 3.37 31.57 -14.84
CA TYR A 73 2.89 30.17 -14.89
C TYR A 73 3.95 29.26 -14.31
N GLU A 74 3.50 28.31 -13.50
CA GLU A 74 4.33 27.31 -12.83
C GLU A 74 3.78 25.91 -13.11
N LEU A 75 4.69 24.93 -13.24
CA LEU A 75 4.35 23.51 -13.37
C LEU A 75 4.83 22.77 -12.13
N ASP A 76 3.89 22.19 -11.38
CA ASP A 76 4.20 21.42 -10.18
C ASP A 76 3.64 20.02 -10.26
N PHE A 77 4.33 19.06 -9.61
CA PHE A 77 3.85 17.71 -9.46
C PHE A 77 2.96 17.59 -8.22
N ALA A 78 1.65 17.56 -8.41
CA ALA A 78 0.67 17.36 -7.34
C ALA A 78 0.82 15.99 -6.64
N THR A 79 1.07 14.94 -7.42
CA THR A 79 1.43 13.60 -6.94
C THR A 79 2.42 12.97 -7.92
N TYR A 80 3.64 12.70 -7.46
CA TYR A 80 4.71 12.13 -8.28
C TYR A 80 5.05 10.71 -7.83
N GLN A 81 4.34 9.73 -8.39
CA GLN A 81 4.46 8.32 -8.03
C GLN A 81 5.87 7.74 -8.23
N PRO A 82 6.63 8.08 -9.30
CA PRO A 82 7.97 7.53 -9.52
C PRO A 82 8.94 7.76 -8.36
N GLU A 83 8.87 8.92 -7.69
CA GLU A 83 9.70 9.19 -6.52
C GLU A 83 9.32 8.32 -5.31
N LEU A 84 8.03 8.12 -5.09
CA LEU A 84 7.55 7.23 -4.02
C LEU A 84 8.02 5.79 -4.25
N ILE A 85 7.95 5.31 -5.49
CA ILE A 85 8.44 3.98 -5.87
C ILE A 85 9.96 3.92 -5.65
N LYS A 86 10.71 4.90 -6.13
CA LYS A 86 12.17 4.97 -5.97
C LYS A 86 12.57 4.97 -4.49
N LYS A 87 11.91 5.78 -3.64
CA LYS A 87 12.16 5.80 -2.19
C LYS A 87 11.83 4.45 -1.55
N ALA A 88 10.71 3.82 -1.91
CA ALA A 88 10.33 2.53 -1.38
C ALA A 88 11.32 1.42 -1.76
N VAL A 89 11.69 1.34 -3.05
CA VAL A 89 12.65 0.34 -3.54
C VAL A 89 14.04 0.56 -2.97
N SER A 90 14.56 1.80 -3.01
CA SER A 90 15.89 2.09 -2.46
C SER A 90 15.97 1.86 -0.94
N GLY A 91 14.93 2.21 -0.19
CA GLY A 91 14.83 1.91 1.24
C GLY A 91 14.85 0.40 1.51
N MET A 92 14.13 -0.39 0.72
CA MET A 92 14.12 -1.84 0.88
C MET A 92 15.46 -2.48 0.50
N VAL A 93 16.10 -2.04 -0.58
CA VAL A 93 17.44 -2.51 -0.96
C VAL A 93 18.44 -2.20 0.15
N LEU A 94 18.36 -1.01 0.75
CA LEU A 94 19.19 -0.66 1.91
C LEU A 94 18.92 -1.59 3.10
N ASN A 95 17.66 -1.84 3.44
CA ASN A 95 17.29 -2.76 4.52
C ASN A 95 17.79 -4.19 4.27
N VAL A 96 17.78 -4.67 3.02
CA VAL A 96 18.38 -5.95 2.64
C VAL A 96 19.88 -5.93 2.91
N ALA A 97 20.58 -4.88 2.46
CA ALA A 97 22.03 -4.76 2.67
C ALA A 97 22.40 -4.67 4.16
N GLU A 98 21.67 -3.92 4.96
CA GLU A 98 21.82 -3.84 6.41
C GLU A 98 21.57 -5.20 7.08
N SER A 99 20.51 -5.91 6.69
CA SER A 99 20.20 -7.23 7.21
C SER A 99 21.31 -8.24 6.89
N VAL A 100 21.84 -8.22 5.67
CA VAL A 100 22.99 -9.03 5.27
C VAL A 100 24.22 -8.70 6.11
N ALA A 101 24.51 -7.41 6.31
CA ALA A 101 25.65 -6.98 7.11
C ALA A 101 25.52 -7.42 8.57
N ILE A 102 24.35 -7.27 9.19
CA ILE A 102 24.09 -7.71 10.56
C ILE A 102 24.28 -9.21 10.70
N VAL A 103 23.67 -10.01 9.80
CA VAL A 103 23.80 -11.47 9.81
C VAL A 103 25.25 -11.89 9.63
N LEU A 104 25.97 -11.25 8.71
CA LEU A 104 27.40 -11.52 8.48
C LEU A 104 28.23 -11.27 9.74
N VAL A 105 28.04 -10.13 10.40
CA VAL A 105 28.72 -9.79 11.65
C VAL A 105 28.44 -10.82 12.76
N VAL A 106 27.17 -11.17 12.94
CA VAL A 106 26.76 -12.16 13.95
C VAL A 106 27.38 -13.53 13.67
N VAL A 107 27.32 -13.99 12.43
CA VAL A 107 27.89 -15.28 12.01
C VAL A 107 29.44 -15.27 12.19
N MET A 108 30.11 -14.17 11.84
CA MET A 108 31.56 -14.03 12.04
C MET A 108 31.97 -14.05 13.53
N LEU A 109 31.15 -13.42 14.38
CA LEU A 109 31.40 -13.41 15.83
C LEU A 109 31.22 -14.80 16.46
N LEU A 110 30.19 -15.54 16.03
CA LEU A 110 29.87 -16.85 16.62
C LEU A 110 30.72 -17.99 16.06
N LEU A 111 30.91 -18.06 14.74
CA LEU A 111 31.62 -19.16 14.07
C LEU A 111 33.09 -18.86 13.78
N GLY A 112 33.52 -17.60 13.99
CA GLY A 112 34.82 -17.10 13.65
C GLY A 112 34.98 -16.65 12.20
N LEU A 113 35.98 -15.80 11.93
CA LEU A 113 36.15 -15.09 10.65
C LEU A 113 36.14 -16.00 9.41
N ARG A 114 36.77 -17.14 9.43
CA ARG A 114 36.88 -18.01 8.25
C ARG A 114 35.57 -18.68 7.91
N THR A 115 34.96 -19.33 8.90
CA THR A 115 33.65 -19.98 8.72
C THR A 115 32.58 -18.93 8.44
N GLY A 116 32.62 -17.78 9.11
CA GLY A 116 31.73 -16.65 8.89
C GLY A 116 31.81 -16.08 7.48
N LEU A 117 33.01 -15.97 6.88
CA LEU A 117 33.17 -15.54 5.49
C LEU A 117 32.59 -16.57 4.48
N ILE A 118 32.79 -17.87 4.76
CA ILE A 118 32.20 -18.93 3.90
C ILE A 118 30.67 -18.83 3.91
N VAL A 119 30.05 -18.78 5.10
CA VAL A 119 28.62 -18.62 5.26
C VAL A 119 28.14 -17.28 4.70
N GLY A 120 28.90 -16.20 4.93
CA GLY A 120 28.57 -14.88 4.41
C GLY A 120 28.57 -14.79 2.89
N SER A 121 29.48 -15.50 2.21
CA SER A 121 29.49 -15.55 0.74
C SER A 121 28.32 -16.33 0.13
N PHE A 122 27.70 -17.21 0.91
CA PHE A 122 26.50 -17.94 0.53
C PHE A 122 25.26 -17.04 0.39
N ILE A 123 25.15 -16.01 1.21
CA ILE A 123 24.01 -15.09 1.23
C ILE A 123 23.77 -14.44 -0.15
N PRO A 124 24.74 -13.70 -0.72
CA PRO A 124 24.54 -13.09 -2.02
C PRO A 124 24.31 -14.12 -3.13
N LEU A 125 24.88 -15.32 -3.03
CA LEU A 125 24.69 -16.38 -4.02
C LEU A 125 23.23 -16.85 -4.07
N VAL A 126 22.60 -17.10 -2.92
CA VAL A 126 21.19 -17.51 -2.84
C VAL A 126 20.26 -16.37 -3.26
N MET A 127 20.59 -15.13 -2.90
CA MET A 127 19.80 -13.96 -3.30
C MET A 127 19.84 -13.74 -4.81
N LEU A 128 21.03 -13.81 -5.43
CA LEU A 128 21.18 -13.70 -6.88
C LEU A 128 20.46 -14.83 -7.62
N PHE A 129 20.53 -16.05 -7.10
CA PHE A 129 19.74 -17.17 -7.62
C PHE A 129 18.23 -16.88 -7.51
N GLY A 130 17.78 -16.34 -6.38
CA GLY A 130 16.38 -15.93 -6.20
C GLY A 130 15.93 -14.91 -7.25
N ILE A 131 16.72 -13.84 -7.44
CA ILE A 131 16.43 -12.79 -8.44
C ILE A 131 16.43 -13.38 -9.87
N LEU A 132 17.40 -14.23 -10.22
CA LEU A 132 17.46 -14.87 -11.52
C LEU A 132 16.25 -15.78 -11.77
N THR A 133 15.83 -16.54 -10.76
CA THR A 133 14.67 -17.41 -10.84
C THR A 133 13.37 -16.61 -10.94
N MET A 134 13.23 -15.50 -10.18
CA MET A 134 12.12 -14.57 -10.31
C MET A 134 12.02 -14.02 -11.73
N TYR A 135 13.14 -13.58 -12.30
CA TYR A 135 13.19 -13.11 -13.69
C TYR A 135 12.74 -14.19 -14.68
N ALA A 136 13.22 -15.43 -14.54
CA ALA A 136 12.87 -16.55 -15.41
C ALA A 136 11.39 -16.95 -15.31
N LEU A 137 10.76 -16.75 -14.15
CA LEU A 137 9.34 -17.06 -13.90
C LEU A 137 8.42 -15.86 -14.13
N GLY A 138 8.94 -14.68 -14.48
CA GLY A 138 8.15 -13.47 -14.67
C GLY A 138 7.55 -12.92 -13.38
N ILE A 139 8.22 -13.11 -12.25
CA ILE A 139 7.81 -12.55 -10.96
C ILE A 139 8.44 -11.17 -10.81
N ASP A 140 7.61 -10.14 -10.67
CA ASP A 140 8.06 -8.77 -10.56
C ASP A 140 8.78 -8.50 -9.23
N MET A 141 9.79 -7.62 -9.27
CA MET A 141 10.45 -7.11 -8.08
C MET A 141 9.60 -6.01 -7.45
N GLU A 142 8.74 -6.40 -6.54
CA GLU A 142 7.80 -5.52 -5.86
C GLU A 142 8.03 -5.50 -4.33
N ARG A 143 7.22 -4.73 -3.62
CA ARG A 143 7.35 -4.55 -2.16
C ARG A 143 7.26 -5.87 -1.39
N MET A 144 6.37 -6.79 -1.80
CA MET A 144 6.20 -8.09 -1.13
C MET A 144 7.34 -9.04 -1.42
N SER A 145 7.83 -9.10 -2.65
CA SER A 145 8.98 -9.94 -3.03
C SER A 145 10.26 -9.49 -2.29
N LEU A 146 10.51 -8.17 -2.20
CA LEU A 146 11.65 -7.62 -1.47
C LEU A 146 11.55 -7.87 0.05
N ALA A 147 10.38 -7.67 0.65
CA ALA A 147 10.15 -7.99 2.06
C ALA A 147 10.38 -9.48 2.34
N THR A 148 9.95 -10.35 1.43
CA THR A 148 10.18 -11.80 1.52
C THR A 148 11.67 -12.14 1.49
N MET A 149 12.45 -11.45 0.65
CA MET A 149 13.91 -11.65 0.61
C MET A 149 14.56 -11.35 1.97
N ILE A 150 14.11 -10.30 2.67
CA ILE A 150 14.58 -9.96 4.02
C ILE A 150 14.18 -11.03 5.03
N ILE A 151 12.93 -11.47 5.02
CA ILE A 151 12.41 -12.52 5.94
C ILE A 151 13.15 -13.84 5.69
N ALA A 152 13.27 -14.24 4.42
CA ALA A 152 13.92 -15.48 4.03
C ALA A 152 15.40 -15.52 4.41
N LEU A 153 16.09 -14.35 4.45
CA LEU A 153 17.51 -14.24 4.75
C LEU A 153 17.86 -14.92 6.10
N GLY A 154 17.08 -14.68 7.15
CA GLY A 154 17.27 -15.33 8.44
C GLY A 154 17.05 -16.84 8.41
N MET A 155 16.21 -17.33 7.50
CA MET A 155 15.85 -18.75 7.42
C MET A 155 16.75 -19.56 6.50
N PHE A 156 17.24 -18.98 5.41
CA PHE A 156 18.05 -19.73 4.47
C PHE A 156 19.53 -19.80 4.87
N VAL A 157 20.01 -18.87 5.70
CA VAL A 157 21.39 -18.89 6.19
C VAL A 157 21.64 -20.07 7.13
N ASP A 158 20.63 -20.54 7.84
CA ASP A 158 20.73 -21.62 8.81
C ASP A 158 21.25 -22.93 8.20
N ASN A 159 20.82 -23.27 6.97
CA ASN A 159 21.32 -24.45 6.27
C ASN A 159 22.85 -24.39 6.07
N ALA A 160 23.38 -23.23 5.67
CA ALA A 160 24.81 -23.04 5.46
C ALA A 160 25.61 -23.03 6.77
N ILE A 161 25.02 -22.50 7.84
CA ILE A 161 25.61 -22.52 9.20
C ILE A 161 25.78 -23.94 9.67
N VAL A 162 24.70 -24.74 9.65
CA VAL A 162 24.70 -26.14 10.14
C VAL A 162 25.69 -27.00 9.33
N VAL A 163 25.70 -26.89 8.02
CA VAL A 163 26.64 -27.64 7.17
C VAL A 163 28.08 -27.25 7.43
N SER A 164 28.36 -25.93 7.53
CA SER A 164 29.73 -25.45 7.74
C SER A 164 30.26 -25.78 9.14
N ASP A 165 29.39 -25.75 10.15
CA ASP A 165 29.78 -26.09 11.54
C ASP A 165 30.02 -27.60 11.71
N ASP A 166 29.16 -28.44 11.12
CA ASP A 166 29.37 -29.91 11.16
C ASP A 166 30.66 -30.32 10.45
N ILE A 167 30.97 -29.74 9.28
CA ILE A 167 32.24 -29.99 8.59
C ILE A 167 33.43 -29.55 9.47
N LYS A 168 33.33 -28.39 10.09
CA LYS A 168 34.37 -27.86 10.99
C LYS A 168 34.59 -28.80 12.18
N VAL A 169 33.53 -29.21 12.85
CA VAL A 169 33.59 -30.13 13.99
C VAL A 169 34.17 -31.47 13.56
N ASN A 170 33.74 -32.06 12.44
CA ASN A 170 34.31 -33.31 11.92
C ASN A 170 35.82 -33.18 11.60
N MET A 171 36.29 -32.03 11.10
CA MET A 171 37.70 -31.75 10.86
C MET A 171 38.47 -31.55 12.17
N GLU A 172 37.90 -30.89 13.18
CA GLU A 172 38.53 -30.71 14.52
C GLU A 172 38.64 -32.04 15.28
N THR A 173 37.78 -33.02 15.00
CA THR A 173 37.91 -34.38 15.54
C THR A 173 38.94 -35.26 14.81
N GLY A 174 39.67 -34.70 13.85
CA GLY A 174 40.79 -35.37 13.15
C GLY A 174 40.43 -36.04 11.82
N MET A 175 39.23 -35.85 11.31
CA MET A 175 38.86 -36.37 9.98
C MET A 175 39.56 -35.62 8.84
N ALA A 176 39.90 -36.36 7.78
CA ALA A 176 40.38 -35.73 6.54
C ALA A 176 39.30 -34.85 5.91
N ARG A 177 39.69 -33.71 5.27
CA ARG A 177 38.77 -32.76 4.70
C ARG A 177 37.71 -33.41 3.80
N LYS A 178 38.13 -34.29 2.89
CA LYS A 178 37.27 -34.99 1.96
C LYS A 178 36.24 -35.88 2.68
N GLU A 179 36.71 -36.58 3.70
CA GLU A 179 35.89 -37.47 4.51
C GLU A 179 34.85 -36.68 5.36
N ALA A 180 35.28 -35.58 5.99
CA ALA A 180 34.38 -34.70 6.73
C ALA A 180 33.27 -34.15 5.85
N VAL A 181 33.59 -33.63 4.65
CA VAL A 181 32.59 -33.10 3.69
C VAL A 181 31.62 -34.18 3.21
N LEU A 182 32.12 -35.36 2.83
CA LEU A 182 31.27 -36.47 2.39
C LEU A 182 30.35 -36.97 3.52
N LYS A 183 30.86 -37.08 4.74
CA LYS A 183 30.08 -37.51 5.89
C LYS A 183 28.97 -36.50 6.18
N THR A 184 29.28 -35.22 6.25
CA THR A 184 28.30 -34.15 6.46
C THR A 184 27.24 -34.13 5.36
N GLY A 185 27.65 -34.22 4.08
CA GLY A 185 26.72 -34.29 2.95
C GLY A 185 25.72 -35.46 3.08
N ASN A 186 26.24 -36.65 3.43
CA ASN A 186 25.37 -37.83 3.58
C ASN A 186 24.48 -37.78 4.82
N SER A 187 24.96 -37.19 5.93
CA SER A 187 24.19 -37.16 7.19
C SER A 187 23.16 -36.02 7.22
N LEU A 188 23.42 -34.88 6.60
CA LEU A 188 22.60 -33.69 6.72
C LEU A 188 21.71 -33.40 5.50
N SER A 189 21.94 -34.02 4.33
CA SER A 189 21.18 -33.73 3.11
C SER A 189 19.66 -33.95 3.30
N VAL A 190 19.27 -35.09 3.83
CA VAL A 190 17.85 -35.44 4.02
C VAL A 190 17.23 -34.66 5.21
N PRO A 191 17.85 -34.57 6.39
CA PRO A 191 17.32 -33.76 7.49
C PRO A 191 17.10 -32.29 7.11
N LEU A 192 18.07 -31.65 6.43
CA LEU A 192 17.93 -30.25 6.01
C LEU A 192 16.90 -30.08 4.90
N LEU A 193 16.78 -31.04 3.95
CA LEU A 193 15.71 -31.02 2.96
C LEU A 193 14.33 -31.11 3.66
N THR A 194 14.18 -32.03 4.58
CA THR A 194 12.91 -32.20 5.32
C THR A 194 12.54 -30.95 6.10
N SER A 195 13.51 -30.33 6.78
CA SER A 195 13.31 -29.06 7.48
C SER A 195 12.90 -27.94 6.51
N THR A 196 13.60 -27.82 5.39
CA THR A 196 13.31 -26.81 4.36
C THR A 196 11.92 -27.03 3.75
N LEU A 197 11.55 -28.29 3.42
CA LEU A 197 10.22 -28.62 2.90
C LEU A 197 9.12 -28.34 3.92
N THR A 198 9.34 -28.61 5.21
CA THR A 198 8.38 -28.28 6.27
C THR A 198 8.09 -26.77 6.28
N THR A 199 9.13 -25.95 6.14
CA THR A 199 8.98 -24.50 6.06
C THR A 199 8.29 -24.06 4.76
N VAL A 200 8.65 -24.66 3.63
CA VAL A 200 7.99 -24.42 2.32
C VAL A 200 6.49 -24.73 2.43
N PHE A 201 6.12 -25.87 3.03
CA PHE A 201 4.70 -26.23 3.20
C PHE A 201 3.98 -25.29 4.19
N ALA A 202 4.66 -24.72 5.17
CA ALA A 202 4.06 -23.71 6.05
C ALA A 202 3.69 -22.42 5.31
N PHE A 203 4.45 -22.04 4.27
CA PHE A 203 4.15 -20.88 3.41
C PHE A 203 3.23 -21.22 2.21
N GLY A 204 3.02 -22.51 1.92
CA GLY A 204 2.18 -22.99 0.82
C GLY A 204 0.76 -22.42 0.81
N PRO A 205 0.05 -22.34 1.96
CA PRO A 205 -1.30 -21.75 2.01
C PRO A 205 -1.38 -20.30 1.54
N ILE A 206 -0.30 -19.52 1.72
CA ILE A 206 -0.24 -18.11 1.25
C ILE A 206 -0.23 -18.07 -0.28
N LEU A 207 0.49 -19.00 -0.92
CA LEU A 207 0.52 -19.11 -2.38
C LEU A 207 -0.82 -19.56 -2.97
N LEU A 208 -1.57 -20.40 -2.24
CA LEU A 208 -2.85 -20.95 -2.69
C LEU A 208 -4.05 -20.05 -2.35
N GLN A 209 -3.84 -18.91 -1.73
CA GLN A 209 -4.91 -18.00 -1.37
C GLN A 209 -5.56 -17.38 -2.62
N ILE A 210 -6.89 -17.44 -2.71
CA ILE A 210 -7.68 -16.95 -3.83
C ILE A 210 -8.22 -15.55 -3.51
N GLY A 211 -8.35 -14.72 -4.54
CA GLY A 211 -8.90 -13.35 -4.47
C GLY A 211 -7.83 -12.27 -4.39
N SER A 212 -8.27 -11.01 -4.27
CA SER A 212 -7.37 -9.84 -4.31
C SER A 212 -6.25 -9.87 -3.26
N THR A 213 -6.47 -10.53 -2.14
CA THR A 213 -5.42 -10.74 -1.12
C THR A 213 -4.39 -11.75 -1.62
N GLY A 214 -4.84 -12.84 -2.26
CA GLY A 214 -3.97 -13.84 -2.85
C GLY A 214 -3.10 -13.22 -3.95
N ASP A 215 -3.68 -12.41 -4.82
CA ASP A 215 -2.93 -11.70 -5.86
C ASP A 215 -1.83 -10.80 -5.28
N TYR A 216 -2.08 -10.16 -4.14
CA TYR A 216 -1.12 -9.29 -3.46
C TYR A 216 -0.04 -10.08 -2.69
N THR A 217 -0.38 -11.24 -2.10
CA THR A 217 0.55 -12.02 -1.26
C THR A 217 1.19 -13.21 -1.97
N SER A 218 0.77 -13.55 -3.19
CA SER A 218 1.28 -14.70 -3.94
C SER A 218 2.78 -14.63 -4.21
N SER A 219 3.32 -13.45 -4.48
CA SER A 219 4.74 -13.22 -4.66
C SER A 219 5.54 -13.52 -3.39
N LEU A 220 4.98 -13.27 -2.19
CA LEU A 220 5.61 -13.64 -0.93
C LEU A 220 5.80 -15.15 -0.82
N GLY A 221 4.76 -15.94 -1.10
CA GLY A 221 4.83 -17.40 -1.07
C GLY A 221 5.82 -17.94 -2.10
N SER A 222 5.74 -17.46 -3.34
CA SER A 222 6.59 -17.92 -4.45
C SER A 222 8.07 -17.63 -4.21
N VAL A 223 8.41 -16.40 -3.81
CA VAL A 223 9.81 -15.99 -3.55
C VAL A 223 10.38 -16.73 -2.35
N MET A 224 9.58 -16.95 -1.30
CA MET A 224 9.99 -17.73 -0.14
C MET A 224 10.38 -19.15 -0.53
N ILE A 225 9.56 -19.83 -1.33
CA ILE A 225 9.82 -21.20 -1.82
C ILE A 225 11.11 -21.24 -2.63
N ILE A 226 11.29 -20.29 -3.56
CA ILE A 226 12.48 -20.20 -4.41
C ILE A 226 13.75 -20.06 -3.57
N LEU A 227 13.75 -19.13 -2.61
CA LEU A 227 14.92 -18.85 -1.76
C LEU A 227 15.24 -20.02 -0.82
N LEU A 228 14.24 -20.63 -0.22
CA LEU A 228 14.44 -21.76 0.68
C LEU A 228 14.94 -23.01 -0.06
N MET A 229 14.37 -23.34 -1.22
CA MET A 229 14.85 -24.46 -2.04
C MET A 229 16.25 -24.19 -2.60
N GLY A 230 16.51 -22.96 -3.06
CA GLY A 230 17.84 -22.51 -3.46
C GLY A 230 18.85 -22.64 -2.32
N SER A 231 18.47 -22.25 -1.11
CA SER A 231 19.30 -22.37 0.09
C SER A 231 19.72 -23.82 0.37
N TRP A 232 18.79 -24.76 0.38
CA TRP A 232 19.13 -26.17 0.55
C TRP A 232 20.10 -26.65 -0.54
N PHE A 233 19.83 -26.32 -1.79
CA PHE A 233 20.69 -26.72 -2.91
C PHE A 233 22.10 -26.13 -2.74
N PHE A 234 22.23 -24.84 -2.56
CA PHE A 234 23.56 -24.20 -2.45
C PHE A 234 24.28 -24.55 -1.15
N SER A 235 23.57 -24.84 -0.05
CA SER A 235 24.24 -25.31 1.18
C SER A 235 24.89 -26.66 1.00
N MET A 236 24.27 -27.57 0.23
CA MET A 236 24.83 -28.87 -0.03
C MET A 236 25.98 -28.85 -1.03
N PHE A 237 25.95 -27.98 -2.04
CA PHE A 237 26.96 -27.96 -3.09
C PHE A 237 28.01 -26.83 -2.87
N SER A 238 27.57 -25.60 -2.69
CA SER A 238 28.46 -24.44 -2.60
C SER A 238 29.17 -24.36 -1.24
N SER A 239 28.42 -24.44 -0.13
CA SER A 239 29.03 -24.36 1.21
C SER A 239 29.97 -25.52 1.47
N THR A 240 29.62 -26.74 1.09
CA THR A 240 30.50 -27.91 1.21
C THR A 240 31.80 -27.75 0.41
N SER A 241 31.69 -27.26 -0.85
CA SER A 241 32.85 -26.99 -1.69
C SER A 241 33.74 -25.90 -1.12
N MET A 242 33.16 -24.80 -0.65
CA MET A 242 33.90 -23.70 -0.02
C MET A 242 34.58 -24.14 1.28
N CYS A 243 33.90 -24.94 2.10
CA CYS A 243 34.50 -25.52 3.30
C CYS A 243 35.70 -26.43 2.94
N TYR A 244 35.60 -27.24 1.89
CA TYR A 244 36.69 -28.07 1.41
C TYR A 244 37.93 -27.25 1.02
N TRP A 245 37.75 -26.11 0.34
CA TRP A 245 38.89 -25.30 -0.14
C TRP A 245 39.44 -24.35 0.91
N PHE A 246 38.62 -23.70 1.69
CA PHE A 246 38.99 -22.58 2.56
C PHE A 246 39.15 -22.95 4.05
N LEU A 247 38.48 -24.03 4.52
CA LEU A 247 38.64 -24.44 5.92
C LEU A 247 40.00 -25.12 6.11
N LYS A 248 40.81 -24.63 7.03
CA LYS A 248 42.06 -25.26 7.41
C LYS A 248 41.84 -26.02 8.71
N PRO A 249 42.19 -27.33 8.78
CA PRO A 249 42.24 -28.02 10.06
C PRO A 249 43.23 -27.29 10.96
N LYS A 250 42.89 -27.09 12.24
CA LYS A 250 43.90 -26.72 13.21
C LYS A 250 44.90 -27.87 13.23
N PRO A 251 46.23 -27.61 13.09
CA PRO A 251 47.18 -28.68 13.22
C PRO A 251 46.96 -29.30 14.61
N ALA A 252 46.77 -30.61 14.67
CA ALA A 252 46.88 -31.34 15.90
C ALA A 252 48.35 -31.11 16.34
N THR A 253 48.56 -30.20 17.27
CA THR A 253 49.89 -29.92 17.82
C THR A 253 50.33 -31.21 18.54
N GLY A 254 51.25 -31.91 17.87
CA GLY A 254 51.78 -33.15 18.39
C GLY A 254 52.44 -32.92 19.74
N GLY A 255 52.11 -33.76 20.70
CA GLY A 255 52.79 -33.86 22.00
C GLY A 255 52.10 -33.08 23.11
N ASP A 256 51.07 -33.62 23.65
CA ASP A 256 50.81 -33.81 25.10
C ASP A 256 49.34 -34.24 25.27
N LYS A 257 49.19 -35.43 25.82
CA LYS A 257 47.92 -36.00 26.27
C LYS A 257 47.41 -35.26 27.51
N GLN A 258 47.21 -33.93 27.44
CA GLN A 258 46.52 -33.25 28.53
C GLN A 258 45.95 -31.93 28.03
N GLN A 259 44.63 -31.82 28.23
CA GLN A 259 43.74 -30.70 27.94
C GLN A 259 43.26 -30.62 26.48
N GLN A 260 42.40 -31.57 26.08
CA GLN A 260 41.25 -31.17 25.27
C GLN A 260 40.51 -30.09 26.05
N SER A 261 40.87 -28.82 25.80
CA SER A 261 40.06 -27.71 26.29
C SER A 261 38.69 -27.84 25.61
N ASP A 262 37.76 -28.41 26.36
CA ASP A 262 36.36 -28.53 25.96
C ASP A 262 35.92 -27.14 25.49
N PRO A 263 35.57 -26.95 24.18
CA PRO A 263 35.19 -25.67 23.64
C PRO A 263 34.00 -25.05 24.40
N TYR A 264 33.35 -25.84 25.25
CA TYR A 264 32.18 -25.48 26.03
C TYR A 264 32.47 -25.09 27.50
N GLN A 265 33.70 -24.74 27.85
CA GLN A 265 34.09 -24.31 29.22
C GLN A 265 33.94 -22.82 29.49
N GLY A 266 33.45 -22.00 28.52
CA GLY A 266 33.24 -20.57 28.70
C GLY A 266 32.15 -20.23 29.73
N LYS A 267 32.24 -19.04 30.35
CA LYS A 267 31.26 -18.54 31.34
C LYS A 267 29.81 -18.59 30.78
N PHE A 268 29.65 -18.30 29.49
CA PHE A 268 28.36 -18.39 28.81
C PHE A 268 27.79 -19.84 28.84
N TYR A 269 28.60 -20.81 28.51
CA TYR A 269 28.19 -22.22 28.58
C TYR A 269 27.96 -22.71 30.02
N GLY A 270 28.61 -22.11 31.00
CA GLY A 270 28.35 -22.35 32.41
C GLY A 270 26.93 -21.95 32.81
N ILE A 271 26.48 -20.75 32.38
CA ILE A 271 25.13 -20.25 32.61
C ILE A 271 24.12 -21.14 31.90
N TYR A 272 24.36 -21.45 30.62
CA TYR A 272 23.46 -22.33 29.82
C TYR A 272 23.32 -23.71 30.48
N ARG A 273 24.44 -24.32 30.91
CA ARG A 273 24.45 -25.61 31.62
C ARG A 273 23.66 -25.56 32.93
N TRP A 274 23.76 -24.45 33.65
CA TRP A 274 23.02 -24.23 34.88
C TRP A 274 21.51 -24.13 34.59
N ILE A 275 21.10 -23.35 33.61
CA ILE A 275 19.67 -23.25 33.16
C ILE A 275 19.17 -24.60 32.75
N LEU A 276 19.90 -25.36 31.95
CA LEU A 276 19.50 -26.67 31.47
C LEU A 276 19.34 -27.66 32.62
N LYS A 277 20.30 -27.71 33.56
CA LYS A 277 20.19 -28.56 34.76
C LYS A 277 19.01 -28.15 35.63
N PHE A 278 18.75 -26.88 35.80
CA PHE A 278 17.59 -26.39 36.54
C PHE A 278 16.26 -26.83 35.86
N SER A 279 16.17 -26.64 34.54
CA SER A 279 14.99 -27.03 33.75
C SER A 279 14.71 -28.54 33.82
N LEU A 280 15.77 -29.36 33.73
CA LEU A 280 15.62 -30.80 33.82
C LEU A 280 15.26 -31.25 35.24
N ARG A 281 15.82 -30.59 36.27
CA ARG A 281 15.49 -30.92 37.68
C ARG A 281 14.05 -30.54 38.03
N PHE A 282 13.56 -29.43 37.53
CA PHE A 282 12.21 -28.91 37.79
C PHE A 282 11.31 -29.01 36.57
N ARG A 283 11.41 -30.11 35.83
CA ARG A 283 10.69 -30.32 34.54
C ARG A 283 9.19 -30.03 34.60
N PHE A 284 8.51 -30.40 35.67
CA PHE A 284 7.07 -30.14 35.83
C PHE A 284 6.78 -28.65 36.04
N LEU A 285 7.62 -27.95 36.79
CA LEU A 285 7.48 -26.51 37.00
C LEU A 285 7.69 -25.74 35.68
N VAL A 286 8.66 -26.17 34.88
CA VAL A 286 8.90 -25.58 33.52
C VAL A 286 7.72 -25.83 32.60
N LEU A 287 7.12 -27.06 32.63
CA LEU A 287 5.93 -27.36 31.84
C LEU A 287 4.72 -26.53 32.29
N VAL A 288 4.49 -26.40 33.60
CA VAL A 288 3.41 -25.55 34.13
C VAL A 288 3.62 -24.09 33.76
N PHE A 289 4.85 -23.59 33.87
CA PHE A 289 5.17 -22.23 33.46
C PHE A 289 4.95 -22.01 31.96
N ALA A 290 5.43 -22.93 31.12
CA ALA A 290 5.21 -22.86 29.66
C ALA A 290 3.71 -22.93 29.30
N GLY A 291 2.95 -23.84 29.93
CA GLY A 291 1.51 -23.93 29.75
C GLY A 291 0.77 -22.67 30.22
N GLY A 292 1.17 -22.13 31.37
CA GLY A 292 0.65 -20.85 31.89
C GLY A 292 0.95 -19.67 30.96
N ALA A 293 2.20 -19.56 30.49
CA ALA A 293 2.58 -18.52 29.53
C ALA A 293 1.79 -18.65 28.20
N PHE A 294 1.56 -19.87 27.73
CA PHE A 294 0.76 -20.12 26.55
C PHE A 294 -0.72 -19.73 26.75
N ALA A 295 -1.31 -20.06 27.89
CA ALA A 295 -2.66 -19.64 28.24
C ALA A 295 -2.81 -18.11 28.32
N VAL A 296 -1.82 -17.44 28.95
CA VAL A 296 -1.78 -15.96 29.01
C VAL A 296 -1.64 -15.38 27.59
N ALA A 297 -0.82 -15.96 26.73
CA ALA A 297 -0.66 -15.49 25.35
C ALA A 297 -1.96 -15.62 24.55
N ILE A 298 -2.68 -16.74 24.68
CA ILE A 298 -4.00 -16.92 24.04
C ILE A 298 -5.00 -15.86 24.57
N TYR A 299 -5.03 -15.63 25.87
CA TYR A 299 -5.89 -14.62 26.47
C TYR A 299 -5.54 -13.21 25.99
N ALA A 300 -4.24 -12.86 25.95
CA ALA A 300 -3.78 -11.59 25.45
C ALA A 300 -4.11 -11.38 23.96
N ALA A 301 -4.07 -12.45 23.15
CA ALA A 301 -4.41 -12.40 21.73
C ALA A 301 -5.86 -11.92 21.48
N THR A 302 -6.79 -12.12 22.42
CA THR A 302 -8.18 -11.67 22.30
C THR A 302 -8.31 -10.13 22.37
N PHE A 303 -7.32 -9.44 22.89
CA PHE A 303 -7.28 -7.97 22.97
C PHE A 303 -6.61 -7.31 21.77
N ILE A 304 -5.99 -8.09 20.88
CA ILE A 304 -5.33 -7.54 19.69
C ILE A 304 -6.40 -7.15 18.67
N PRO A 305 -6.47 -5.88 18.25
CA PRO A 305 -7.41 -5.47 17.23
C PRO A 305 -7.08 -6.17 15.90
N THR A 306 -8.09 -6.78 15.30
CA THR A 306 -7.94 -7.44 14.00
C THR A 306 -8.16 -6.44 12.88
N ALA A 307 -7.12 -6.19 12.09
CA ALA A 307 -7.20 -5.41 10.86
C ALA A 307 -6.67 -6.25 9.71
N PHE A 308 -7.36 -6.21 8.56
CA PHE A 308 -6.97 -7.02 7.40
C PHE A 308 -5.74 -6.44 6.69
N PHE A 309 -5.71 -5.12 6.52
CA PHE A 309 -4.56 -4.38 6.01
C PHE A 309 -4.21 -3.25 6.97
N PRO A 310 -2.92 -2.94 7.15
CA PRO A 310 -2.51 -1.75 7.89
C PRO A 310 -2.85 -0.48 7.11
N SER A 311 -2.84 0.66 7.80
CA SER A 311 -2.88 1.98 7.16
C SER A 311 -1.73 2.14 6.17
N GLY A 312 -1.94 2.96 5.14
CA GLY A 312 -0.94 3.22 4.12
C GLY A 312 0.28 3.96 4.69
N ASP A 313 1.42 3.67 4.12
CA ASP A 313 2.73 4.23 4.48
C ASP A 313 3.03 5.51 3.67
N ARG A 314 2.01 6.30 3.37
CA ARG A 314 2.16 7.53 2.59
C ARG A 314 1.96 8.75 3.49
N ASN A 315 2.72 9.79 3.22
CA ASN A 315 2.56 11.12 3.82
C ASN A 315 1.42 11.91 3.16
N GLN A 316 0.28 11.26 2.95
CA GLN A 316 -0.90 11.81 2.30
C GLN A 316 -2.17 11.33 3.00
N TYR A 317 -3.17 12.20 3.04
CA TYR A 317 -4.53 11.82 3.43
C TYR A 317 -5.56 12.43 2.49
N LEU A 318 -6.76 11.87 2.53
CA LEU A 318 -7.85 12.16 1.60
C LEU A 318 -9.02 12.77 2.34
N ILE A 319 -9.66 13.76 1.73
CA ILE A 319 -10.90 14.35 2.21
C ILE A 319 -11.96 14.18 1.13
N TYR A 320 -13.05 13.50 1.47
CA TYR A 320 -14.26 13.45 0.68
C TYR A 320 -15.25 14.42 1.31
N LEU A 321 -15.71 15.38 0.54
CA LEU A 321 -16.61 16.41 0.99
C LEU A 321 -17.93 16.29 0.22
N ASP A 322 -19.00 16.00 0.94
CA ASP A 322 -20.34 15.86 0.39
C ASP A 322 -21.21 17.00 0.94
N LEU A 323 -21.82 17.81 0.07
CA LEU A 323 -22.86 18.76 0.42
C LEU A 323 -24.25 18.13 0.17
N PRO A 324 -25.33 18.72 0.63
CA PRO A 324 -26.67 18.22 0.32
C PRO A 324 -26.90 18.14 -1.20
N ALA A 325 -27.49 17.05 -1.68
CA ALA A 325 -27.80 16.89 -3.10
C ALA A 325 -28.66 18.06 -3.59
N GLY A 326 -28.37 18.56 -4.80
CA GLY A 326 -28.98 19.77 -5.36
C GLY A 326 -28.25 21.06 -4.97
N THR A 327 -27.14 20.99 -4.23
CA THR A 327 -26.26 22.14 -4.01
C THR A 327 -25.57 22.51 -5.32
N ARG A 328 -25.54 23.80 -5.63
CA ARG A 328 -24.87 24.33 -6.83
C ARG A 328 -23.35 24.26 -6.65
N ILE A 329 -22.66 24.12 -7.78
CA ILE A 329 -21.19 23.98 -7.77
C ILE A 329 -20.47 25.17 -7.14
N GLU A 330 -21.01 26.38 -7.25
CA GLU A 330 -20.42 27.59 -6.66
C GLU A 330 -20.40 27.55 -5.12
N GLU A 331 -21.40 26.92 -4.50
CA GLU A 331 -21.43 26.76 -3.04
C GLU A 331 -20.46 25.66 -2.59
N THR A 332 -20.33 24.60 -3.37
CA THR A 332 -19.32 23.56 -3.15
C THR A 332 -17.92 24.16 -3.27
N ASP A 333 -17.69 24.96 -4.32
CA ASP A 333 -16.43 25.66 -4.53
C ASP A 333 -16.09 26.60 -3.36
N ARG A 334 -17.06 27.40 -2.92
CA ARG A 334 -16.88 28.30 -1.76
C ARG A 334 -16.49 27.52 -0.49
N THR A 335 -17.12 26.39 -0.27
CA THR A 335 -16.86 25.52 0.87
C THR A 335 -15.46 24.93 0.80
N VAL A 336 -15.05 24.46 -0.39
CA VAL A 336 -13.71 23.93 -0.64
C VAL A 336 -12.64 24.99 -0.45
N ARG A 337 -12.84 26.21 -0.96
CA ARG A 337 -11.90 27.32 -0.77
C ARG A 337 -11.74 27.68 0.71
N LYS A 338 -12.84 27.68 1.48
CA LYS A 338 -12.78 27.92 2.93
C LYS A 338 -11.94 26.86 3.65
N LEU A 339 -12.15 25.58 3.31
CA LEU A 339 -11.39 24.46 3.84
C LEU A 339 -9.91 24.56 3.44
N SER A 340 -9.64 24.81 2.15
CA SER A 340 -8.29 24.94 1.62
C SER A 340 -7.51 26.09 2.26
N ALA A 341 -8.15 27.23 2.50
CA ALA A 341 -7.53 28.35 3.18
C ALA A 341 -7.11 28.00 4.62
N TRP A 342 -7.94 27.23 5.35
CA TRP A 342 -7.56 26.75 6.67
C TRP A 342 -6.43 25.71 6.62
N LEU A 343 -6.47 24.78 5.66
CA LEU A 343 -5.41 23.77 5.49
C LEU A 343 -4.05 24.40 5.17
N GLN A 344 -4.04 25.49 4.44
CA GLN A 344 -2.81 26.20 4.05
C GLN A 344 -2.27 27.18 5.11
N ASP A 345 -3.04 27.43 6.15
CA ASP A 345 -2.61 28.27 7.27
C ASP A 345 -1.44 27.59 8.02
N LYS A 346 -0.23 28.02 7.72
CA LYS A 346 1.01 27.47 8.27
C LYS A 346 1.17 27.68 9.77
N GLU A 347 0.47 28.63 10.37
CA GLU A 347 0.47 28.80 11.81
C GLU A 347 -0.36 27.68 12.50
N LYS A 348 -1.41 27.21 11.85
CA LYS A 348 -2.29 26.14 12.37
C LYS A 348 -1.90 24.74 11.90
N ASN A 349 -1.41 24.62 10.69
CA ASN A 349 -1.10 23.36 10.01
C ASN A 349 0.28 23.40 9.36
N PRO A 350 1.36 23.57 10.16
CA PRO A 350 2.72 23.63 9.61
C PRO A 350 3.13 22.34 8.88
N GLU A 351 2.52 21.20 9.23
CA GLU A 351 2.81 19.88 8.70
C GLU A 351 2.34 19.67 7.25
N ILE A 352 1.40 20.49 6.77
CA ILE A 352 0.86 20.36 5.41
C ILE A 352 1.86 20.97 4.41
N THR A 353 2.32 20.17 3.47
CA THR A 353 3.25 20.60 2.41
C THR A 353 2.54 21.00 1.12
N GLY A 354 1.36 20.43 0.83
CA GLY A 354 0.59 20.74 -0.36
C GLY A 354 -0.85 20.31 -0.28
N THR A 355 -1.73 20.98 -0.99
CA THR A 355 -3.16 20.68 -1.07
C THR A 355 -3.61 20.67 -2.52
N ILE A 356 -4.36 19.63 -2.89
CA ILE A 356 -4.99 19.53 -4.21
C ILE A 356 -6.49 19.38 -3.96
N ALA A 357 -7.32 20.14 -4.63
CA ALA A 357 -8.76 20.06 -4.48
C ALA A 357 -9.42 19.92 -5.86
N TYR A 358 -10.37 19.01 -5.96
CA TYR A 358 -11.23 18.79 -7.10
C TYR A 358 -12.66 19.08 -6.67
N VAL A 359 -13.33 20.00 -7.35
CA VAL A 359 -14.72 20.37 -7.09
C VAL A 359 -15.62 19.80 -8.18
N GLY A 360 -16.73 19.20 -7.80
CA GLY A 360 -17.65 18.56 -8.74
C GLY A 360 -17.18 17.20 -9.28
N ASN A 361 -16.03 16.69 -8.85
CA ASN A 361 -15.51 15.38 -9.28
C ASN A 361 -14.56 14.75 -8.24
N GLY A 362 -14.26 13.46 -8.43
CA GLY A 362 -13.38 12.68 -7.54
C GLY A 362 -11.91 12.69 -7.90
N GLY A 363 -11.48 13.53 -8.84
CA GLY A 363 -10.10 13.55 -9.32
C GLY A 363 -9.65 12.26 -10.01
N PRO A 364 -8.39 12.15 -10.43
CA PRO A 364 -7.85 10.98 -11.10
C PRO A 364 -7.56 9.84 -10.11
N ARG A 365 -7.63 8.60 -10.59
CA ARG A 365 -7.21 7.44 -9.82
C ARG A 365 -5.67 7.37 -9.80
N PHE A 366 -5.05 7.77 -8.71
CA PHE A 366 -3.59 7.79 -8.58
C PHE A 366 -3.01 6.69 -7.66
N PHE A 367 -3.86 5.85 -7.07
CA PHE A 367 -3.43 4.63 -6.38
C PHE A 367 -4.48 3.51 -6.50
N LEU A 368 -4.06 2.27 -6.27
CA LEU A 368 -4.84 1.07 -6.60
C LEU A 368 -6.22 1.03 -5.92
N SER A 369 -6.26 1.37 -4.64
CA SER A 369 -7.48 1.25 -3.82
C SER A 369 -8.43 2.42 -3.95
N LEU A 370 -8.06 3.49 -4.66
CA LEU A 370 -8.94 4.64 -4.88
C LEU A 370 -9.97 4.31 -5.96
N ALA A 371 -11.23 4.37 -5.60
CA ALA A 371 -12.35 4.45 -6.55
C ALA A 371 -12.72 5.92 -6.69
N PRO A 372 -12.51 6.55 -7.84
CA PRO A 372 -12.95 7.92 -8.09
C PRO A 372 -14.47 8.02 -7.91
N MET A 373 -14.94 9.15 -7.37
CA MET A 373 -16.36 9.43 -7.28
C MET A 373 -16.89 9.85 -8.67
N ASP A 374 -18.12 9.47 -8.97
CA ASP A 374 -18.80 10.00 -10.15
C ASP A 374 -18.96 11.52 -10.02
N PRO A 375 -18.82 12.27 -11.11
CA PRO A 375 -18.97 13.72 -11.09
C PRO A 375 -20.36 14.15 -10.62
N ASP A 376 -20.41 15.07 -9.66
CA ASP A 376 -21.65 15.67 -9.18
C ASP A 376 -21.34 17.05 -8.56
N PRO A 377 -22.12 18.11 -8.85
CA PRO A 377 -21.88 19.47 -8.39
C PRO A 377 -21.75 19.63 -6.87
N PHE A 378 -22.37 18.77 -6.06
CA PHE A 378 -22.32 18.82 -4.60
C PHE A 378 -21.18 18.04 -3.97
N LEU A 379 -20.30 17.42 -4.78
CA LEU A 379 -19.16 16.64 -4.30
C LEU A 379 -17.85 17.39 -4.47
N ALA A 380 -16.92 17.14 -3.57
CA ALA A 380 -15.52 17.54 -3.75
C ALA A 380 -14.57 16.49 -3.15
N PHE A 381 -13.39 16.45 -3.69
CA PHE A 381 -12.33 15.54 -3.28
C PHE A 381 -11.03 16.31 -3.10
N LEU A 382 -10.37 16.15 -1.95
CA LEU A 382 -9.09 16.80 -1.69
C LEU A 382 -8.03 15.75 -1.33
N ILE A 383 -6.81 16.03 -1.78
CA ILE A 383 -5.60 15.27 -1.45
C ILE A 383 -4.69 16.22 -0.70
N ILE A 384 -4.28 15.82 0.49
CA ILE A 384 -3.44 16.63 1.35
C ILE A 384 -2.11 15.92 1.53
N ASN A 385 -1.02 16.61 1.27
CA ASN A 385 0.33 16.13 1.47
C ASN A 385 0.86 16.66 2.81
N THR A 386 1.47 15.78 3.61
CA THR A 386 2.13 16.14 4.87
C THR A 386 3.65 15.96 4.73
N GLU A 387 4.42 16.52 5.65
CA GLU A 387 5.86 16.37 5.67
C GLU A 387 6.26 14.92 5.93
N THR A 388 5.65 14.29 6.94
CA THR A 388 5.91 12.90 7.30
C THR A 388 4.61 12.09 7.45
N ASN A 389 4.73 10.76 7.33
CA ASN A 389 3.59 9.85 7.53
C ASN A 389 3.10 9.84 9.01
N LYS A 390 3.97 10.16 9.96
CA LYS A 390 3.61 10.13 11.40
C LYS A 390 2.56 11.16 11.79
N GLU A 391 2.47 12.23 11.04
CA GLU A 391 1.55 13.35 11.27
C GLU A 391 0.15 13.10 10.68
N VAL A 392 0.04 12.13 9.77
CA VAL A 392 -1.19 11.89 9.00
C VAL A 392 -2.39 11.64 9.90
N ASP A 393 -2.28 10.74 10.90
CA ASP A 393 -3.42 10.38 11.75
C ASP A 393 -3.86 11.56 12.64
N GLU A 394 -2.93 12.38 13.12
CA GLU A 394 -3.24 13.60 13.87
C GLU A 394 -3.94 14.62 12.97
N MET A 395 -3.42 14.82 11.75
CA MET A 395 -4.01 15.72 10.78
C MET A 395 -5.41 15.28 10.33
N VAL A 396 -5.63 13.98 10.16
CA VAL A 396 -6.95 13.41 9.88
C VAL A 396 -7.94 13.76 10.98
N ALA A 397 -7.56 13.60 12.26
CA ALA A 397 -8.42 13.93 13.39
C ALA A 397 -8.69 15.44 13.46
N ARG A 398 -7.66 16.30 13.35
CA ARG A 398 -7.75 17.76 13.38
C ARG A 398 -8.61 18.29 12.24
N THR A 399 -8.43 17.78 11.03
CA THR A 399 -9.22 18.17 9.86
C THR A 399 -10.69 17.73 10.00
N SER A 400 -10.94 16.53 10.49
CA SER A 400 -12.29 16.03 10.75
C SER A 400 -13.03 16.92 11.75
N GLN A 401 -12.34 17.30 12.82
CA GLN A 401 -12.91 18.21 13.83
C GLN A 401 -13.20 19.61 13.23
N TYR A 402 -12.25 20.16 12.45
CA TYR A 402 -12.47 21.45 11.79
C TYR A 402 -13.69 21.46 10.88
N ILE A 403 -13.86 20.40 10.06
CA ILE A 403 -15.02 20.28 9.16
C ILE A 403 -16.32 20.23 9.98
N LEU A 404 -16.36 19.45 11.05
CA LEU A 404 -17.53 19.30 11.90
C LEU A 404 -17.95 20.63 12.57
N GLU A 405 -16.99 21.42 13.02
CA GLU A 405 -17.23 22.67 13.73
C GLU A 405 -17.51 23.87 12.81
N ASN A 406 -16.84 23.93 11.65
CA ASN A 406 -16.79 25.14 10.82
C ASN A 406 -17.54 25.01 9.49
N LEU A 407 -17.92 23.80 9.08
CA LEU A 407 -18.61 23.51 7.82
C LEU A 407 -19.89 22.68 8.08
N PRO A 408 -20.89 23.24 8.81
CA PRO A 408 -22.07 22.47 9.25
C PRO A 408 -22.94 21.97 8.09
N ASN A 409 -22.87 22.62 6.93
CA ASN A 409 -23.61 22.22 5.73
C ASN A 409 -22.89 21.17 4.90
N ALA A 410 -21.65 20.83 5.23
CA ALA A 410 -20.84 19.86 4.52
C ALA A 410 -20.58 18.64 5.40
N ARG A 411 -20.62 17.48 4.80
CA ARG A 411 -20.20 16.23 5.42
C ARG A 411 -18.80 15.90 4.91
N GLY A 412 -17.84 15.92 5.81
CA GLY A 412 -16.45 15.59 5.50
C GLY A 412 -16.08 14.21 6.01
N ARG A 413 -15.54 13.37 5.12
CA ARG A 413 -14.93 12.11 5.46
C ARG A 413 -13.43 12.20 5.22
N VAL A 414 -12.68 12.31 6.29
CA VAL A 414 -11.23 12.46 6.26
C VAL A 414 -10.57 11.14 6.60
N LYS A 415 -9.59 10.70 5.80
CA LYS A 415 -8.96 9.39 5.95
C LYS A 415 -7.49 9.42 5.58
N SER A 416 -6.69 8.66 6.32
CA SER A 416 -5.39 8.20 5.83
C SER A 416 -5.55 7.27 4.63
N MET A 417 -4.54 7.17 3.80
CA MET A 417 -4.53 6.20 2.70
C MET A 417 -4.41 4.78 3.27
N TRP A 418 -4.97 3.81 2.56
CA TRP A 418 -4.98 2.41 2.99
C TRP A 418 -4.30 1.52 1.95
N LEU A 419 -3.76 0.39 2.43
CA LEU A 419 -3.25 -0.68 1.59
C LEU A 419 -4.36 -1.71 1.36
N GLY A 420 -4.36 -2.34 0.19
CA GLY A 420 -5.36 -3.37 -0.16
C GLY A 420 -6.44 -2.88 -1.12
N ALA A 421 -7.21 -3.83 -1.64
CA ALA A 421 -8.19 -3.58 -2.70
C ALA A 421 -9.47 -2.90 -2.23
N THR A 422 -9.80 -3.04 -0.95
CA THR A 422 -11.03 -2.49 -0.34
C THR A 422 -10.69 -1.55 0.81
N GLU A 423 -11.55 -0.57 0.99
CA GLU A 423 -11.44 0.37 2.10
C GLU A 423 -11.64 -0.34 3.45
N THR A 424 -10.73 -0.11 4.38
CA THR A 424 -10.79 -0.71 5.72
C THR A 424 -11.95 -0.11 6.52
N GLY A 425 -12.76 -0.96 7.16
CA GLY A 425 -13.86 -0.54 8.02
C GLY A 425 -15.14 -0.14 7.30
N LEU A 426 -15.19 -0.22 5.96
CA LEU A 426 -16.42 0.04 5.20
C LEU A 426 -17.38 -1.15 5.31
N MET A 427 -18.56 -0.92 5.86
CA MET A 427 -19.68 -1.87 5.86
C MET A 427 -20.79 -1.35 4.97
N GLN A 428 -21.23 -2.15 4.02
CA GLN A 428 -22.37 -1.84 3.14
C GLN A 428 -23.53 -2.77 3.45
N VAL A 429 -24.69 -2.20 3.77
CA VAL A 429 -25.93 -2.94 3.93
C VAL A 429 -26.86 -2.59 2.77
N ARG A 430 -27.25 -3.59 2.00
CA ARG A 430 -28.18 -3.43 0.87
C ARG A 430 -29.60 -3.72 1.31
N LEU A 431 -30.49 -2.75 1.07
CA LEU A 431 -31.93 -2.91 1.19
C LEU A 431 -32.51 -3.06 -0.21
N SER A 432 -33.37 -4.06 -0.42
CA SER A 432 -34.05 -4.30 -1.69
C SER A 432 -35.54 -4.49 -1.49
N GLY A 433 -36.35 -3.94 -2.35
CA GLY A 433 -37.82 -4.06 -2.28
C GLY A 433 -38.51 -3.35 -3.43
N PRO A 434 -39.80 -3.63 -3.69
CA PRO A 434 -40.52 -3.08 -4.82
C PRO A 434 -41.00 -1.63 -4.62
N ASP A 435 -41.15 -1.17 -3.37
CA ASP A 435 -41.64 0.18 -3.04
C ASP A 435 -40.52 1.06 -2.53
N THR A 436 -40.23 2.13 -3.24
CA THR A 436 -39.17 3.09 -2.95
C THR A 436 -39.44 3.90 -1.67
N GLY A 437 -40.72 4.17 -1.36
CA GLY A 437 -41.10 4.89 -0.16
C GLY A 437 -40.82 4.06 1.11
N VAL A 438 -41.20 2.78 1.08
CA VAL A 438 -40.92 1.83 2.15
C VAL A 438 -39.43 1.61 2.31
N LEU A 439 -38.68 1.45 1.21
CA LEU A 439 -37.22 1.31 1.26
C LEU A 439 -36.57 2.49 1.99
N LYS A 440 -36.98 3.71 1.67
CA LYS A 440 -36.41 4.91 2.29
C LYS A 440 -36.73 4.98 3.79
N GLU A 441 -37.97 4.69 4.19
CA GLU A 441 -38.36 4.64 5.59
C GLU A 441 -37.56 3.61 6.38
N GLN A 442 -37.38 2.41 5.83
CA GLN A 442 -36.60 1.36 6.46
C GLN A 442 -35.10 1.70 6.52
N ALA A 443 -34.56 2.35 5.48
CA ALA A 443 -33.18 2.87 5.50
C ALA A 443 -32.97 3.89 6.63
N GLU A 444 -33.89 4.82 6.83
CA GLU A 444 -33.83 5.81 7.92
C GLU A 444 -33.87 5.14 9.32
N LYS A 445 -34.77 4.14 9.49
CA LYS A 445 -34.83 3.34 10.74
C LYS A 445 -33.51 2.60 10.98
N LEU A 446 -32.95 1.98 9.94
CA LEU A 446 -31.68 1.27 10.02
C LEU A 446 -30.54 2.23 10.39
N MET A 447 -30.43 3.38 9.74
CA MET A 447 -29.43 4.38 10.04
C MET A 447 -29.54 4.88 11.48
N ALA A 448 -30.79 5.08 11.98
CA ALA A 448 -31.03 5.48 13.37
C ALA A 448 -30.61 4.38 14.37
N ALA A 449 -30.75 3.11 14.01
CA ALA A 449 -30.31 1.98 14.82
C ALA A 449 -28.77 1.88 14.83
N LEU A 450 -28.15 2.00 13.65
CA LEU A 450 -26.69 1.93 13.49
C LEU A 450 -25.98 3.05 14.26
N ARG A 451 -26.54 4.28 14.33
CA ARG A 451 -25.98 5.39 15.11
C ARG A 451 -25.86 5.09 16.60
N LYS A 452 -26.61 4.12 17.13
CA LYS A 452 -26.54 3.71 18.53
C LYS A 452 -25.40 2.74 18.84
N ILE A 453 -24.78 2.18 17.82
CA ILE A 453 -23.66 1.23 17.97
C ILE A 453 -22.38 2.03 18.21
N PRO A 454 -21.70 1.84 19.37
CA PRO A 454 -20.45 2.54 19.65
C PRO A 454 -19.39 2.26 18.56
N GLY A 455 -18.69 3.31 18.13
CA GLY A 455 -17.66 3.20 17.09
C GLY A 455 -18.19 3.33 15.66
N THR A 456 -19.51 3.46 15.46
CA THR A 456 -20.06 3.73 14.13
C THR A 456 -19.89 5.20 13.77
N VAL A 457 -19.24 5.47 12.67
CA VAL A 457 -19.04 6.82 12.11
C VAL A 457 -19.49 6.84 10.66
N ASP A 458 -19.84 8.02 10.16
CA ASP A 458 -20.11 8.29 8.74
C ASP A 458 -21.19 7.38 8.09
N ILE A 459 -22.38 7.27 8.75
CA ILE A 459 -23.51 6.51 8.19
C ILE A 459 -24.17 7.32 7.09
N LYS A 460 -24.21 6.79 5.88
CA LYS A 460 -24.88 7.41 4.73
C LYS A 460 -25.70 6.40 3.92
N GLN A 461 -26.68 6.91 3.20
CA GLN A 461 -27.40 6.20 2.15
C GLN A 461 -27.04 6.79 0.79
N ASP A 462 -27.04 5.98 -0.23
CA ASP A 462 -26.69 6.34 -1.61
C ASP A 462 -27.76 7.16 -2.34
N TRP A 463 -29.01 7.17 -1.83
CA TRP A 463 -30.08 7.98 -2.41
C TRP A 463 -30.08 9.45 -1.99
N ASN A 464 -29.16 9.87 -1.11
CA ASN A 464 -29.03 11.25 -0.63
C ASN A 464 -30.35 11.87 -0.09
N ASN A 465 -30.38 13.20 0.07
CA ASN A 465 -31.58 13.93 0.45
C ASN A 465 -32.55 14.11 -0.73
N ARG A 466 -33.79 14.42 -0.42
CA ARG A 466 -34.80 14.81 -1.45
C ARG A 466 -34.46 16.20 -1.97
N ILE A 467 -34.53 16.36 -3.27
CA ILE A 467 -34.44 17.65 -3.97
C ILE A 467 -35.75 18.05 -4.54
N PHE A 468 -36.00 19.34 -4.66
CA PHE A 468 -37.15 19.86 -5.40
C PHE A 468 -36.89 19.70 -6.89
N THR A 469 -37.81 19.07 -7.59
CA THR A 469 -37.82 18.95 -9.06
C THR A 469 -39.06 19.57 -9.60
N ALA A 470 -38.92 20.40 -10.62
CA ALA A 470 -40.08 20.85 -11.42
C ALA A 470 -40.33 19.85 -12.53
N ARG A 471 -41.52 19.30 -12.56
CA ARG A 471 -41.97 18.41 -13.65
C ARG A 471 -42.99 19.14 -14.51
N ALA A 472 -42.67 19.31 -15.79
CA ALA A 472 -43.60 19.86 -16.75
C ALA A 472 -44.40 18.72 -17.42
N ASP A 473 -45.64 18.59 -17.07
CA ASP A 473 -46.57 17.65 -17.73
C ASP A 473 -47.25 18.34 -18.91
N VAL A 474 -46.77 18.03 -20.12
CA VAL A 474 -47.29 18.66 -21.35
C VAL A 474 -48.61 18.02 -21.74
N ASP A 475 -49.71 18.83 -21.83
CA ASP A 475 -50.95 18.42 -22.41
C ASP A 475 -50.79 18.24 -23.94
N GLN A 476 -50.54 17.00 -24.34
CA GLN A 476 -50.26 16.64 -25.74
C GLN A 476 -51.41 17.01 -26.71
N ALA A 477 -52.66 17.01 -26.23
CA ALA A 477 -53.81 17.34 -27.08
C ALA A 477 -53.86 18.86 -27.38
N ARG A 478 -53.51 19.70 -26.40
CA ARG A 478 -53.42 21.14 -26.58
C ARG A 478 -52.20 21.54 -27.37
N ALA A 479 -51.02 20.96 -27.01
CA ALA A 479 -49.75 21.24 -27.67
C ALA A 479 -49.85 20.96 -29.20
N ARG A 480 -50.41 19.82 -29.61
CA ARG A 480 -50.58 19.46 -31.02
C ARG A 480 -51.51 20.43 -31.79
N ARG A 481 -52.55 20.98 -31.14
CA ARG A 481 -53.44 21.96 -31.79
C ARG A 481 -52.73 23.24 -32.16
N VAL A 482 -51.70 23.64 -31.40
CA VAL A 482 -50.92 24.87 -31.65
C VAL A 482 -49.58 24.59 -32.30
N GLY A 483 -49.33 23.33 -32.70
CA GLY A 483 -48.09 22.93 -33.37
C GLY A 483 -46.85 22.89 -32.50
N VAL A 484 -47.01 22.83 -31.15
CA VAL A 484 -45.93 22.77 -30.19
C VAL A 484 -45.63 21.32 -29.87
N THR A 485 -44.37 20.94 -29.91
CA THR A 485 -43.86 19.61 -29.55
C THR A 485 -43.39 19.57 -28.10
N SER A 486 -43.23 18.38 -27.54
CA SER A 486 -42.60 18.23 -26.22
C SER A 486 -41.17 18.71 -26.21
N MET A 487 -40.47 18.67 -27.35
CA MET A 487 -39.11 19.21 -27.52
C MET A 487 -39.11 20.73 -27.38
N ASP A 488 -40.05 21.43 -28.07
CA ASP A 488 -40.16 22.88 -27.96
C ASP A 488 -40.39 23.34 -26.51
N VAL A 489 -41.15 22.56 -25.73
CA VAL A 489 -41.35 22.84 -24.30
C VAL A 489 -40.07 22.55 -23.50
N ALA A 490 -39.36 21.45 -23.80
CA ALA A 490 -38.12 21.14 -23.17
C ALA A 490 -37.06 22.21 -23.45
N ASP A 491 -36.88 22.59 -24.71
CA ASP A 491 -35.92 23.63 -25.13
C ASP A 491 -36.26 24.99 -24.49
N SER A 492 -37.55 25.31 -24.34
CA SER A 492 -37.98 26.55 -23.68
C SER A 492 -37.71 26.53 -22.18
N LEU A 493 -37.85 25.37 -21.53
CA LEU A 493 -37.52 25.21 -20.11
C LEU A 493 -36.02 25.28 -19.89
N ASP A 494 -35.26 24.61 -20.73
CA ASP A 494 -33.78 24.61 -20.70
C ASP A 494 -33.26 26.04 -20.83
N PHE A 495 -33.77 26.79 -21.84
CA PHE A 495 -33.43 28.19 -22.01
C PHE A 495 -33.80 29.08 -20.81
N PHE A 496 -34.92 28.78 -20.13
CA PHE A 496 -35.37 29.58 -18.99
C PHE A 496 -34.57 29.25 -17.71
N VAL A 497 -34.11 28.00 -17.55
CA VAL A 497 -33.40 27.56 -16.33
C VAL A 497 -31.88 27.79 -16.44
N ASP A 498 -31.29 27.49 -17.60
CA ASP A 498 -29.86 27.52 -17.81
C ASP A 498 -29.38 28.80 -18.55
N GLY A 499 -30.28 29.55 -19.16
CA GLY A 499 -30.03 30.80 -19.90
C GLY A 499 -29.70 30.55 -21.35
#